data_c748eb8be0986268a09211173862a22a
#
_entry.id   c748eb8be0986268a09211173862a22a
#
_cell.length_a   1.000
_cell.length_b   1.000
_cell.length_c   1.000
_cell.angle_alpha   90.00
_cell.angle_beta   90.00
_cell.angle_gamma   90.00
#
_symmetry.space_group_name_H-M   'P 1'
#
loop_
_entity.id
_entity.type
_entity.pdbx_description
1 polymer ?
#
loop_
_entity_poly.entity_id
_entity_poly.type
_entity_poly.pdbx_seq_one_letter_code
_entity_poly.pdbx_strand_id
1 'polypeptide(L)'
;YGLVGSEMCIRDRYSDASVFTSTEGAQQVLIGAYDWFTNGHYAHYTNQYIFFMPDVMADDAMVNSTGNYNRFVSPYQYSITPSSTYSVDPWIGCYSLIDNCNAILDNLETLPESSERNRIEGESLALRTYAYHYLIRMYAKPVNKYPDNPGVILRLTSSTTDIPRSTVKDCYVQMVNDIEKACTLLTGTSSSSKCYITEQAAHGIAARIYLDLGDYTNGTSHANKALSEITLMS
;
A
#
# COMPACT_ATOMS: atom_id res chain seq x y z
N TYR A 1 5.87 -20.84 26.54
CA TYR A 1 5.79 -19.60 27.34
C TYR A 1 6.28 -18.43 26.46
N GLY A 2 5.40 -17.51 26.05
CA GLY A 2 5.81 -16.17 25.62
C GLY A 2 5.48 -15.74 24.19
N LEU A 3 4.30 -16.05 23.63
CA LEU A 3 3.86 -15.50 22.34
C LEU A 3 2.58 -14.65 22.40
N VAL A 4 2.06 -14.39 23.58
CA VAL A 4 0.79 -13.62 23.77
C VAL A 4 1.03 -12.12 23.95
N GLY A 5 2.28 -11.68 24.20
CA GLY A 5 2.56 -10.29 24.56
C GLY A 5 2.86 -9.33 23.41
N SER A 6 3.26 -9.83 22.23
CA SER A 6 3.72 -8.94 21.15
C SER A 6 2.61 -8.48 20.20
N GLU A 7 1.61 -9.31 19.94
CA GLU A 7 0.47 -8.92 19.11
C GLU A 7 -0.48 -7.95 19.85
N MET A 8 -0.59 -8.10 21.18
CA MET A 8 -1.38 -7.20 22.02
C MET A 8 -0.80 -5.78 22.06
N CYS A 9 0.54 -5.63 22.07
CA CYS A 9 1.20 -4.32 22.11
C CYS A 9 1.00 -3.47 20.85
N ILE A 10 0.82 -4.07 19.68
CA ILE A 10 0.62 -3.33 18.42
C ILE A 10 -0.84 -2.88 18.31
N ARG A 11 -1.78 -3.73 18.71
CA ARG A 11 -3.21 -3.42 18.73
C ARG A 11 -3.56 -2.32 19.73
N ASP A 12 -2.98 -2.37 20.93
CA ASP A 12 -3.24 -1.39 22.00
C ASP A 12 -2.64 -0.01 21.70
N ARG A 13 -1.65 0.11 20.83
CA ARG A 13 -1.03 1.40 20.49
C ARG A 13 -1.88 2.29 19.59
N TYR A 14 -2.72 1.72 18.75
CA TYR A 14 -3.48 2.48 17.75
C TYR A 14 -4.99 2.48 17.99
N SER A 15 -5.48 1.70 18.96
CA SER A 15 -6.90 1.72 19.36
C SER A 15 -7.21 2.79 20.40
N ASP A 16 -6.19 3.49 20.92
CA ASP A 16 -6.40 4.56 21.87
C ASP A 16 -6.83 5.83 21.14
N ALA A 17 -8.10 6.20 21.29
CA ALA A 17 -8.66 7.43 20.72
C ALA A 17 -7.85 8.68 21.11
N SER A 18 -7.04 8.61 22.16
CA SER A 18 -6.17 9.69 22.60
C SER A 18 -5.08 10.05 21.58
N VAL A 19 -4.66 9.11 20.72
CA VAL A 19 -3.64 9.34 19.68
C VAL A 19 -4.18 10.27 18.58
N PHE A 20 -5.48 10.24 18.30
CA PHE A 20 -6.11 11.03 17.25
C PHE A 20 -6.70 12.36 17.77
N THR A 21 -6.25 12.85 18.91
CA THR A 21 -6.64 14.17 19.43
C THR A 21 -5.82 15.31 18.83
N SER A 22 -4.73 15.00 18.11
CA SER A 22 -3.86 15.97 17.46
C SER A 22 -3.32 15.45 16.14
N THR A 23 -2.91 16.36 15.26
CA THR A 23 -2.25 16.04 13.98
C THR A 23 -0.91 15.35 14.19
N GLU A 24 -0.18 15.65 15.26
CA GLU A 24 1.07 15.00 15.63
C GLU A 24 0.86 13.51 15.94
N GLY A 25 -0.21 13.19 16.68
CA GLY A 25 -0.58 11.80 16.96
C GLY A 25 -0.93 11.03 15.68
N ALA A 26 -1.77 11.59 14.82
CA ALA A 26 -2.10 11.00 13.52
C ALA A 26 -0.85 10.82 12.64
N GLN A 27 0.09 11.78 12.67
CA GLN A 27 1.37 11.69 11.98
C GLN A 27 2.21 10.50 12.47
N GLN A 28 2.21 10.19 13.77
CA GLN A 28 2.95 9.03 14.29
C GLN A 28 2.35 7.71 13.77
N VAL A 29 1.02 7.62 13.66
CA VAL A 29 0.37 6.45 13.06
C VAL A 29 0.72 6.33 11.57
N LEU A 30 0.75 7.45 10.85
CA LEU A 30 1.16 7.49 9.44
C LEU A 30 2.62 7.02 9.25
N ILE A 31 3.54 7.47 10.12
CA ILE A 31 4.93 6.98 10.13
C ILE A 31 4.96 5.46 10.35
N GLY A 32 4.14 4.94 11.27
CA GLY A 32 3.98 3.50 11.47
C GLY A 32 3.45 2.76 10.22
N ALA A 33 2.57 3.39 9.43
CA ALA A 33 2.13 2.84 8.16
C ALA A 33 3.27 2.77 7.13
N TYR A 34 4.10 3.80 7.02
CA TYR A 34 5.31 3.77 6.17
C TYR A 34 6.31 2.71 6.62
N ASP A 35 6.44 2.48 7.93
CA ASP A 35 7.37 1.51 8.49
C ASP A 35 7.07 0.08 8.03
N TRP A 36 5.80 -0.27 7.77
CA TRP A 36 5.41 -1.55 7.17
C TRP A 36 6.00 -1.78 5.78
N PHE A 37 6.34 -0.72 5.03
CA PHE A 37 7.06 -0.85 3.77
C PHE A 37 8.57 -0.96 3.92
N THR A 38 9.16 -0.35 4.95
CA THR A 38 10.61 -0.17 5.05
C THR A 38 11.27 -1.18 5.96
N ASN A 39 10.63 -1.57 7.04
CA ASN A 39 11.18 -2.48 8.03
C ASN A 39 10.43 -3.81 8.01
N GLY A 40 11.17 -4.88 8.06
CA GLY A 40 10.61 -6.22 8.24
C GLY A 40 10.11 -6.40 9.67
N HIS A 41 8.90 -6.01 9.96
CA HIS A 41 8.29 -6.28 11.25
C HIS A 41 8.12 -7.79 11.46
N TYR A 42 8.71 -8.32 12.51
CA TYR A 42 8.57 -9.73 12.94
C TYR A 42 8.80 -10.77 11.82
N ALA A 43 9.83 -10.57 11.01
CA ALA A 43 10.16 -11.42 9.86
C ALA A 43 9.24 -11.27 8.62
N HIS A 44 8.28 -10.37 8.62
CA HIS A 44 7.48 -10.07 7.43
C HIS A 44 8.20 -9.01 6.58
N TYR A 45 9.02 -9.45 5.64
CA TYR A 45 9.82 -8.59 4.76
C TYR A 45 8.96 -8.05 3.60
N THR A 46 7.90 -7.30 3.91
CA THR A 46 6.93 -6.79 2.94
C THR A 46 7.59 -6.04 1.79
N ASN A 47 8.56 -5.18 2.09
CA ASN A 47 9.33 -4.43 1.09
C ASN A 47 10.05 -5.34 0.10
N GLN A 48 10.72 -6.39 0.57
CA GLN A 48 11.47 -7.31 -0.30
C GLN A 48 10.51 -8.04 -1.26
N TYR A 49 9.35 -8.44 -0.79
CA TYR A 49 8.38 -9.13 -1.62
C TYR A 49 7.69 -8.20 -2.61
N ILE A 50 7.42 -6.95 -2.24
CA ILE A 50 6.81 -5.97 -3.13
C ILE A 50 7.77 -5.54 -4.24
N PHE A 51 9.05 -5.34 -3.95
CA PHE A 51 10.01 -4.79 -4.90
C PHE A 51 10.78 -5.87 -5.65
N PHE A 52 11.31 -6.89 -4.98
CA PHE A 52 12.20 -7.87 -5.62
C PHE A 52 11.46 -9.06 -6.24
N MET A 53 10.31 -9.46 -5.68
CA MET A 53 9.63 -10.65 -6.20
C MET A 53 9.13 -10.48 -7.63
N PRO A 54 8.56 -9.36 -8.05
CA PRO A 54 8.20 -9.14 -9.45
C PRO A 54 9.40 -9.22 -10.40
N ASP A 55 10.54 -8.62 -10.04
CA ASP A 55 11.75 -8.62 -10.87
C ASP A 55 12.35 -10.02 -11.02
N VAL A 56 12.31 -10.80 -9.94
CA VAL A 56 12.77 -12.19 -9.94
C VAL A 56 11.83 -13.11 -10.73
N MET A 57 10.55 -12.81 -10.77
CA MET A 57 9.54 -13.54 -11.57
C MET A 57 9.51 -13.08 -13.03
N ALA A 58 10.12 -11.96 -13.36
CA ALA A 58 10.30 -11.47 -14.72
C ALA A 58 11.69 -11.86 -15.26
N ASP A 59 12.08 -11.25 -16.38
CA ASP A 59 13.37 -11.48 -17.02
C ASP A 59 14.49 -10.55 -16.52
N ASP A 60 14.15 -9.64 -15.58
CA ASP A 60 15.05 -8.57 -15.13
C ASP A 60 16.10 -9.04 -14.11
N ALA A 61 15.83 -10.13 -13.38
CA ALA A 61 16.72 -10.63 -12.35
C ALA A 61 16.90 -12.15 -12.42
N MET A 62 18.10 -12.60 -12.11
CA MET A 62 18.45 -14.02 -12.01
C MET A 62 18.81 -14.41 -10.59
N VAL A 63 18.24 -15.50 -10.12
CA VAL A 63 18.57 -16.02 -8.78
C VAL A 63 19.82 -16.89 -8.86
N ASN A 64 20.87 -16.52 -8.11
CA ASN A 64 22.06 -17.35 -7.97
C ASN A 64 21.71 -18.64 -7.17
N SER A 65 21.97 -19.78 -7.77
CA SER A 65 21.71 -21.10 -7.13
C SER A 65 22.72 -21.43 -6.01
N THR A 66 23.82 -20.68 -5.89
CA THR A 66 24.89 -20.97 -4.95
C THR A 66 25.04 -19.81 -3.95
N GLY A 67 24.92 -20.11 -2.65
CA GLY A 67 25.20 -19.14 -1.59
C GLY A 67 24.11 -18.13 -1.27
N ASN A 68 22.90 -18.24 -1.85
CA ASN A 68 21.78 -17.33 -1.60
C ASN A 68 20.80 -17.82 -0.51
N TYR A 69 21.11 -18.91 0.17
CA TYR A 69 20.29 -19.50 1.22
C TYR A 69 18.84 -19.81 0.77
N ASN A 70 18.64 -20.22 -0.49
CA ASN A 70 17.35 -20.46 -1.14
C ASN A 70 16.39 -19.25 -1.19
N ARG A 71 16.90 -18.03 -1.01
CA ARG A 71 16.07 -16.83 -1.11
C ARG A 71 15.58 -16.64 -2.55
N PHE A 72 14.29 -16.36 -2.71
CA PHE A 72 13.61 -16.14 -3.98
C PHE A 72 13.67 -17.28 -5.00
N VAL A 73 14.11 -18.47 -4.61
CA VAL A 73 14.15 -19.63 -5.53
C VAL A 73 12.72 -20.05 -5.94
N SER A 74 11.77 -20.13 -4.99
CA SER A 74 10.38 -20.47 -5.31
C SER A 74 9.69 -19.44 -6.22
N PRO A 75 9.80 -18.13 -6.00
CA PRO A 75 9.33 -17.13 -6.95
C PRO A 75 9.95 -17.28 -8.33
N TYR A 76 11.27 -17.41 -8.41
CA TYR A 76 12.01 -17.58 -9.66
C TYR A 76 11.57 -18.82 -10.46
N GLN A 77 11.25 -19.91 -9.77
CA GLN A 77 10.78 -21.17 -10.38
C GLN A 77 9.26 -21.25 -10.54
N TYR A 78 8.50 -20.19 -10.20
CA TYR A 78 7.05 -20.19 -10.20
C TYR A 78 6.43 -21.35 -9.35
N SER A 79 7.10 -21.73 -8.26
CA SER A 79 6.71 -22.83 -7.37
C SER A 79 6.21 -22.33 -6.00
N ILE A 80 5.68 -21.11 -5.94
CA ILE A 80 5.10 -20.52 -4.73
C ILE A 80 3.84 -21.30 -4.33
N THR A 81 3.75 -21.67 -3.05
CA THR A 81 2.55 -22.31 -2.49
C THR A 81 1.75 -21.32 -1.64
N PRO A 82 0.45 -21.58 -1.40
CA PRO A 82 -0.37 -20.70 -0.56
C PRO A 82 0.17 -20.52 0.88
N SER A 83 0.89 -21.49 1.42
CA SER A 83 1.51 -21.44 2.76
C SER A 83 2.93 -20.88 2.76
N SER A 84 3.46 -20.51 1.59
CA SER A 84 4.80 -19.93 1.49
C SER A 84 4.82 -18.54 2.12
N THR A 85 5.95 -18.17 2.74
CA THR A 85 6.19 -16.79 3.23
C THR A 85 6.03 -15.77 2.11
N TYR A 86 6.38 -16.11 0.87
CA TYR A 86 6.17 -15.27 -0.32
C TYR A 86 4.71 -14.99 -0.64
N SER A 87 3.78 -15.82 -0.14
CA SER A 87 2.33 -15.60 -0.28
C SER A 87 1.71 -15.00 0.97
N VAL A 88 2.20 -15.35 2.15
CA VAL A 88 1.59 -14.98 3.44
C VAL A 88 2.06 -13.60 3.91
N ASP A 89 3.36 -13.36 3.89
CA ASP A 89 3.94 -12.13 4.47
C ASP A 89 3.52 -10.85 3.75
N PRO A 90 3.51 -10.77 2.39
CA PRO A 90 3.02 -9.57 1.71
C PRO A 90 1.54 -9.30 1.98
N TRP A 91 0.74 -10.36 2.13
CA TRP A 91 -0.67 -10.23 2.49
C TRP A 91 -0.83 -9.59 3.88
N ILE A 92 -0.16 -10.14 4.89
CA ILE A 92 -0.20 -9.64 6.27
C ILE A 92 0.31 -8.19 6.30
N GLY A 93 1.47 -7.93 5.70
CA GLY A 93 2.08 -6.60 5.71
C GLY A 93 1.21 -5.53 5.04
N CYS A 94 0.63 -5.82 3.88
CA CYS A 94 -0.27 -4.90 3.21
C CYS A 94 -1.55 -4.63 4.02
N TYR A 95 -2.16 -5.65 4.62
CA TYR A 95 -3.35 -5.43 5.44
C TYR A 95 -3.06 -4.72 6.76
N SER A 96 -1.90 -4.91 7.36
CA SER A 96 -1.47 -4.13 8.53
C SER A 96 -1.27 -2.65 8.19
N LEU A 97 -0.68 -2.36 7.03
CA LEU A 97 -0.57 -1.00 6.51
C LEU A 97 -1.95 -0.40 6.24
N ILE A 98 -2.84 -1.14 5.58
CA ILE A 98 -4.22 -0.71 5.30
C ILE A 98 -4.95 -0.39 6.60
N ASP A 99 -4.78 -1.20 7.65
CA ASP A 99 -5.41 -0.96 8.95
C ASP A 99 -4.92 0.33 9.61
N ASN A 100 -3.61 0.61 9.56
CA ASN A 100 -3.06 1.88 10.03
C ASN A 100 -3.62 3.08 9.25
N CYS A 101 -3.73 2.97 7.93
CA CYS A 101 -4.35 4.02 7.12
C CYS A 101 -5.83 4.20 7.47
N ASN A 102 -6.58 3.12 7.65
CA ASN A 102 -7.98 3.17 8.03
C ASN A 102 -8.16 3.80 9.42
N ALA A 103 -7.30 3.47 10.40
CA ALA A 103 -7.36 4.09 11.71
C ALA A 103 -7.22 5.62 11.66
N ILE A 104 -6.36 6.14 10.77
CA ILE A 104 -6.26 7.59 10.53
C ILE A 104 -7.54 8.11 9.88
N LEU A 105 -8.01 7.47 8.81
CA LEU A 105 -9.16 7.92 8.03
C LEU A 105 -10.47 7.90 8.83
N ASP A 106 -10.65 6.90 9.70
CA ASP A 106 -11.81 6.77 10.59
C ASP A 106 -11.86 7.89 11.66
N ASN A 107 -10.71 8.49 11.99
CA ASN A 107 -10.59 9.52 13.03
C ASN A 107 -10.30 10.92 12.49
N LEU A 108 -10.40 11.15 11.18
CA LEU A 108 -10.10 12.46 10.59
C LEU A 108 -10.98 13.59 11.15
N GLU A 109 -12.25 13.32 11.45
CA GLU A 109 -13.18 14.32 11.96
C GLU A 109 -12.81 14.85 13.36
N THR A 110 -12.01 14.09 14.11
CA THR A 110 -11.51 14.52 15.42
C THR A 110 -10.34 15.49 15.33
N LEU A 111 -9.67 15.54 14.16
CA LEU A 111 -8.53 16.42 13.92
C LEU A 111 -8.98 17.81 13.47
N PRO A 112 -8.30 18.88 13.91
CA PRO A 112 -8.60 20.22 13.44
C PRO A 112 -8.34 20.35 11.93
N GLU A 113 -9.22 21.07 11.23
CA GLU A 113 -9.03 21.36 9.81
C GLU A 113 -7.75 22.17 9.59
N SER A 114 -6.86 21.64 8.77
CA SER A 114 -5.57 22.26 8.47
C SER A 114 -4.96 21.64 7.21
N SER A 115 -3.96 22.30 6.63
CA SER A 115 -3.17 21.74 5.53
C SER A 115 -2.46 20.46 5.94
N GLU A 116 -2.05 20.35 7.20
CA GLU A 116 -1.40 19.18 7.76
C GLU A 116 -2.36 17.97 7.83
N ARG A 117 -3.62 18.20 8.28
CA ARG A 117 -4.66 17.16 8.23
C ARG A 117 -4.91 16.68 6.80
N ASN A 118 -5.01 17.61 5.84
CA ASN A 118 -5.22 17.28 4.43
C ASN A 118 -4.05 16.46 3.87
N ARG A 119 -2.82 16.81 4.25
CA ARG A 119 -1.63 16.04 3.88
C ARG A 119 -1.67 14.62 4.45
N ILE A 120 -1.96 14.47 5.75
CA ILE A 120 -2.06 13.17 6.42
C ILE A 120 -3.15 12.30 5.77
N GLU A 121 -4.31 12.88 5.45
CA GLU A 121 -5.38 12.20 4.74
C GLU A 121 -4.93 11.75 3.34
N GLY A 122 -4.33 12.65 2.58
CA GLY A 122 -3.86 12.38 1.22
C GLY A 122 -2.80 11.27 1.18
N GLU A 123 -1.81 11.32 2.09
CA GLU A 123 -0.80 10.27 2.19
C GLU A 123 -1.40 8.92 2.61
N SER A 124 -2.34 8.92 3.57
CA SER A 124 -3.03 7.69 4.02
C SER A 124 -3.83 7.04 2.89
N LEU A 125 -4.57 7.83 2.11
CA LEU A 125 -5.32 7.34 0.95
C LEU A 125 -4.39 6.78 -0.13
N ALA A 126 -3.29 7.47 -0.42
CA ALA A 126 -2.31 7.02 -1.41
C ALA A 126 -1.58 5.73 -0.98
N LEU A 127 -1.18 5.61 0.29
CA LEU A 127 -0.59 4.40 0.85
C LEU A 127 -1.57 3.21 0.82
N ARG A 128 -2.82 3.43 1.24
CA ARG A 128 -3.87 2.41 1.17
C ARG A 128 -4.10 1.93 -0.26
N THR A 129 -4.17 2.86 -1.19
CA THR A 129 -4.30 2.55 -2.62
C THR A 129 -3.11 1.74 -3.13
N TYR A 130 -1.89 2.12 -2.79
CA TYR A 130 -0.68 1.41 -3.20
C TYR A 130 -0.67 -0.03 -2.69
N ALA A 131 -1.06 -0.25 -1.42
CA ALA A 131 -1.17 -1.58 -0.85
C ALA A 131 -2.25 -2.43 -1.56
N TYR A 132 -3.43 -1.86 -1.83
CA TYR A 132 -4.47 -2.56 -2.59
C TYR A 132 -4.04 -2.86 -4.03
N HIS A 133 -3.34 -1.95 -4.69
CA HIS A 133 -2.84 -2.16 -6.04
C HIS A 133 -1.83 -3.33 -6.09
N TYR A 134 -0.97 -3.44 -5.09
CA TYR A 134 -0.08 -4.58 -4.97
C TYR A 134 -0.87 -5.88 -4.72
N LEU A 135 -1.78 -5.89 -3.73
CA LEU A 135 -2.59 -7.05 -3.39
C LEU A 135 -3.41 -7.55 -4.56
N ILE A 136 -4.07 -6.68 -5.30
CA ILE A 136 -4.94 -7.07 -6.42
C ILE A 136 -4.15 -7.71 -7.55
N ARG A 137 -2.95 -7.21 -7.84
CA ARG A 137 -2.06 -7.76 -8.88
C ARG A 137 -1.47 -9.11 -8.49
N MET A 138 -1.23 -9.35 -7.20
CA MET A 138 -0.64 -10.60 -6.70
C MET A 138 -1.67 -11.70 -6.47
N TYR A 139 -2.89 -11.35 -6.01
CA TYR A 139 -3.85 -12.34 -5.51
C TYR A 139 -5.16 -12.41 -6.28
N ALA A 140 -5.29 -11.65 -7.37
CA ALA A 140 -6.48 -11.66 -8.21
C ALA A 140 -6.14 -11.76 -9.71
N LYS A 141 -7.17 -11.89 -10.52
CA LYS A 141 -7.03 -11.92 -11.98
C LYS A 141 -7.03 -10.51 -12.57
N PRO A 142 -6.44 -10.30 -13.76
CA PRO A 142 -6.39 -8.99 -14.42
C PRO A 142 -7.79 -8.41 -14.64
N VAL A 143 -7.95 -7.11 -14.31
CA VAL A 143 -9.25 -6.41 -14.35
C VAL A 143 -9.84 -6.30 -15.74
N ASN A 144 -9.01 -6.08 -16.76
CA ASN A 144 -9.45 -5.93 -18.15
C ASN A 144 -10.10 -7.19 -18.74
N LYS A 145 -9.85 -8.34 -18.14
CA LYS A 145 -10.36 -9.63 -18.61
C LYS A 145 -11.33 -10.30 -17.64
N TYR A 146 -11.18 -10.05 -16.34
CA TYR A 146 -11.93 -10.74 -15.29
C TYR A 146 -12.45 -9.77 -14.22
N PRO A 147 -13.22 -8.72 -14.58
CA PRO A 147 -13.65 -7.67 -13.64
C PRO A 147 -14.55 -8.18 -12.51
N ASP A 148 -15.40 -9.16 -12.80
CA ASP A 148 -16.39 -9.69 -11.85
C ASP A 148 -15.86 -10.86 -10.99
N ASN A 149 -14.61 -11.30 -11.23
CA ASN A 149 -14.00 -12.34 -10.42
C ASN A 149 -13.67 -11.83 -9.00
N PRO A 150 -13.51 -12.74 -8.02
CA PRO A 150 -13.06 -12.36 -6.69
C PRO A 150 -11.73 -11.60 -6.74
N GLY A 151 -11.75 -10.38 -6.22
CA GLY A 151 -10.61 -9.50 -6.04
C GLY A 151 -9.93 -9.75 -4.69
N VAL A 152 -9.79 -8.72 -3.87
CA VAL A 152 -9.27 -8.79 -2.52
C VAL A 152 -10.31 -8.32 -1.50
N ILE A 153 -10.01 -8.42 -0.21
CA ILE A 153 -10.91 -7.95 0.85
C ILE A 153 -10.79 -6.43 0.92
N LEU A 154 -11.82 -5.69 0.51
CA LEU A 154 -11.87 -4.22 0.66
C LEU A 154 -12.24 -3.85 2.09
N ARG A 155 -11.23 -3.65 2.92
CA ARG A 155 -11.37 -3.17 4.28
C ARG A 155 -11.15 -1.66 4.29
N LEU A 156 -12.23 -0.90 4.48
CA LEU A 156 -12.21 0.57 4.40
C LEU A 156 -12.27 1.25 5.79
N THR A 157 -12.42 0.47 6.84
CA THR A 157 -12.41 0.90 8.23
C THR A 157 -11.48 0.01 9.04
N SER A 158 -10.91 0.54 10.12
CA SER A 158 -10.15 -0.25 11.08
C SER A 158 -11.12 -1.10 11.91
N SER A 159 -11.34 -2.33 11.48
CA SER A 159 -12.31 -3.27 12.05
C SER A 159 -11.80 -4.69 11.97
N THR A 160 -12.18 -5.51 12.97
CA THR A 160 -11.87 -6.94 13.01
C THR A 160 -12.97 -7.82 12.41
N THR A 161 -14.04 -7.21 11.90
CA THR A 161 -15.16 -7.96 11.30
C THR A 161 -14.71 -8.69 10.05
N ASP A 162 -15.06 -9.96 9.94
CA ASP A 162 -14.82 -10.73 8.72
C ASP A 162 -15.75 -10.26 7.61
N ILE A 163 -15.15 -9.90 6.49
CA ILE A 163 -15.87 -9.50 5.27
C ILE A 163 -15.37 -10.33 4.08
N PRO A 164 -16.25 -10.64 3.12
CA PRO A 164 -15.86 -11.42 1.94
C PRO A 164 -14.95 -10.60 1.01
N ARG A 165 -14.33 -11.28 0.06
CA ARG A 165 -13.60 -10.64 -1.04
C ARG A 165 -14.58 -9.86 -1.91
N SER A 166 -14.21 -8.64 -2.25
CA SER A 166 -14.93 -7.82 -3.24
C SER A 166 -14.59 -8.28 -4.66
N THR A 167 -15.32 -7.81 -5.65
CA THR A 167 -14.95 -8.07 -7.04
C THR A 167 -13.67 -7.33 -7.42
N VAL A 168 -12.96 -7.78 -8.44
CA VAL A 168 -11.80 -7.08 -8.98
C VAL A 168 -12.19 -5.65 -9.38
N LYS A 169 -13.32 -5.48 -10.06
CA LYS A 169 -13.85 -4.18 -10.48
C LYS A 169 -14.06 -3.25 -9.28
N ASP A 170 -14.73 -3.73 -8.22
CA ASP A 170 -14.99 -2.89 -7.04
C ASP A 170 -13.71 -2.45 -6.35
N CYS A 171 -12.70 -3.33 -6.33
CA CYS A 171 -11.38 -2.98 -5.82
C CYS A 171 -10.73 -1.83 -6.62
N TYR A 172 -10.79 -1.87 -7.95
CA TYR A 172 -10.25 -0.80 -8.78
C TYR A 172 -11.07 0.49 -8.67
N VAL A 173 -12.39 0.43 -8.57
CA VAL A 173 -13.24 1.61 -8.32
C VAL A 173 -12.82 2.30 -7.01
N GLN A 174 -12.63 1.53 -5.95
CA GLN A 174 -12.18 2.09 -4.67
C GLN A 174 -10.79 2.71 -4.77
N MET A 175 -9.85 2.01 -5.41
CA MET A 175 -8.50 2.55 -5.60
C MET A 175 -8.48 3.85 -6.39
N VAL A 176 -9.31 3.96 -7.44
CA VAL A 176 -9.44 5.20 -8.21
C VAL A 176 -10.01 6.32 -7.33
N ASN A 177 -11.07 6.06 -6.57
CA ASN A 177 -11.65 7.06 -5.68
C ASN A 177 -10.63 7.57 -4.65
N ASP A 178 -9.89 6.67 -4.03
CA ASP A 178 -8.88 7.02 -3.03
C ASP A 178 -7.73 7.83 -3.63
N ILE A 179 -7.19 7.39 -4.78
CA ILE A 179 -6.01 8.04 -5.36
C ILE A 179 -6.33 9.42 -5.98
N GLU A 180 -7.51 9.59 -6.57
CA GLU A 180 -7.93 10.90 -7.08
C GLU A 180 -8.09 11.91 -5.94
N LYS A 181 -8.72 11.48 -4.84
CA LYS A 181 -8.80 12.30 -3.63
C LYS A 181 -7.42 12.62 -3.06
N ALA A 182 -6.53 11.63 -3.00
CA ALA A 182 -5.16 11.82 -2.55
C ALA A 182 -4.40 12.85 -3.43
N CYS A 183 -4.48 12.73 -4.76
CA CYS A 183 -3.89 13.69 -5.69
C CYS A 183 -4.39 15.12 -5.43
N THR A 184 -5.68 15.28 -5.16
CA THR A 184 -6.29 16.58 -4.87
C THR A 184 -5.78 17.16 -3.54
N LEU A 185 -5.75 16.35 -2.49
CA LEU A 185 -5.32 16.75 -1.14
C LEU A 185 -3.82 17.07 -1.06
N LEU A 186 -3.01 16.40 -1.87
CA LEU A 186 -1.56 16.58 -1.91
C LEU A 186 -1.10 17.68 -2.86
N THR A 187 -2.01 18.32 -3.60
CA THR A 187 -1.67 19.39 -4.55
C THR A 187 -0.92 20.52 -3.84
N GLY A 188 0.26 20.87 -4.38
CA GLY A 188 1.12 21.92 -3.84
C GLY A 188 1.81 21.55 -2.53
N THR A 189 1.68 20.33 -2.02
CA THR A 189 2.43 19.89 -0.85
C THR A 189 3.85 19.54 -1.25
N SER A 190 4.82 20.09 -0.51
CA SER A 190 6.23 19.75 -0.65
C SER A 190 6.69 18.95 0.58
N SER A 191 7.49 17.92 0.37
CA SER A 191 8.17 17.23 1.45
C SER A 191 9.67 17.42 1.33
N SER A 192 10.32 17.77 2.44
CA SER A 192 11.80 17.80 2.51
C SER A 192 12.43 16.41 2.44
N SER A 193 11.64 15.37 2.63
CA SER A 193 12.07 13.97 2.59
C SER A 193 11.42 13.24 1.42
N LYS A 194 12.25 12.56 0.63
CA LYS A 194 11.79 11.67 -0.46
C LYS A 194 11.19 10.34 0.05
N CYS A 195 11.11 10.16 1.37
CA CYS A 195 10.55 8.97 1.99
C CYS A 195 9.02 9.01 2.10
N TYR A 196 8.40 10.17 1.90
CA TYR A 196 6.95 10.35 1.98
C TYR A 196 6.32 10.52 0.60
N ILE A 197 5.05 10.15 0.49
CA ILE A 197 4.29 10.33 -0.75
C ILE A 197 4.06 11.82 -0.97
N THR A 198 4.54 12.31 -2.11
CA THR A 198 4.28 13.65 -2.62
C THR A 198 3.14 13.64 -3.63
N GLU A 199 2.69 14.82 -4.09
CA GLU A 199 1.76 14.95 -5.21
C GLU A 199 2.21 14.14 -6.43
N GLN A 200 3.50 14.25 -6.80
CA GLN A 200 4.06 13.54 -7.95
C GLN A 200 4.03 12.01 -7.76
N ALA A 201 4.32 11.54 -6.55
CA ALA A 201 4.26 10.12 -6.23
C ALA A 201 2.81 9.58 -6.29
N ALA A 202 1.84 10.34 -5.77
CA ALA A 202 0.42 9.99 -5.88
C ALA A 202 -0.03 9.90 -7.35
N HIS A 203 0.36 10.87 -8.19
CA HIS A 203 0.10 10.81 -9.63
C HIS A 203 0.80 9.61 -10.30
N GLY A 204 2.00 9.24 -9.88
CA GLY A 204 2.68 8.02 -10.36
C GLY A 204 1.92 6.74 -10.03
N ILE A 205 1.35 6.65 -8.83
CA ILE A 205 0.48 5.53 -8.42
C ILE A 205 -0.79 5.51 -9.28
N ALA A 206 -1.46 6.67 -9.45
CA ALA A 206 -2.66 6.80 -10.28
C ALA A 206 -2.42 6.35 -11.71
N ALA A 207 -1.32 6.78 -12.33
CA ALA A 207 -0.96 6.40 -13.70
C ALA A 207 -0.87 4.88 -13.88
N ARG A 208 -0.31 4.16 -12.89
CA ARG A 208 -0.21 2.69 -12.92
C ARG A 208 -1.57 2.01 -12.80
N ILE A 209 -2.47 2.53 -11.97
CA ILE A 209 -3.84 2.01 -11.81
C ILE A 209 -4.62 2.17 -13.10
N TYR A 210 -4.57 3.36 -13.72
CA TYR A 210 -5.23 3.62 -15.00
C TYR A 210 -4.65 2.79 -16.15
N LEU A 211 -3.35 2.48 -16.11
CA LEU A 211 -2.73 1.56 -17.05
C LEU A 211 -3.34 0.15 -16.96
N ASP A 212 -3.51 -0.37 -15.73
CA ASP A 212 -4.14 -1.68 -15.52
C ASP A 212 -5.60 -1.70 -16.01
N LEU A 213 -6.32 -0.59 -15.85
CA LEU A 213 -7.69 -0.41 -16.34
C LEU A 213 -7.79 -0.26 -17.87
N GLY A 214 -6.68 -0.01 -18.55
CA GLY A 214 -6.65 0.33 -19.99
C GLY A 214 -7.13 1.74 -20.30
N ASP A 215 -7.28 2.60 -19.29
CA ASP A 215 -7.60 4.01 -19.45
C ASP A 215 -6.32 4.83 -19.70
N TYR A 216 -5.86 4.77 -20.92
CA TYR A 216 -4.61 5.43 -21.33
C TYR A 216 -4.69 6.96 -21.30
N THR A 217 -5.89 7.53 -21.41
CA THR A 217 -6.10 8.99 -21.36
C THR A 217 -5.79 9.52 -19.97
N ASN A 218 -6.43 8.99 -18.96
CA ASN A 218 -6.18 9.36 -17.58
C ASN A 218 -4.78 8.92 -17.13
N GLY A 219 -4.33 7.72 -17.52
CA GLY A 219 -2.99 7.23 -17.23
C GLY A 219 -1.89 8.17 -17.73
N THR A 220 -2.00 8.65 -18.98
CA THR A 220 -1.02 9.60 -19.56
C THR A 220 -1.09 10.97 -18.86
N SER A 221 -2.30 11.46 -18.54
CA SER A 221 -2.47 12.71 -17.81
C SER A 221 -1.75 12.67 -16.46
N HIS A 222 -1.96 11.61 -15.68
CA HIS A 222 -1.30 11.42 -14.39
C HIS A 222 0.22 11.21 -14.52
N ALA A 223 0.67 10.45 -15.51
CA ALA A 223 2.10 10.26 -15.77
C ALA A 223 2.81 11.60 -16.07
N ASN A 224 2.20 12.47 -16.86
CA ASN A 224 2.75 13.79 -17.15
C ASN A 224 2.83 14.67 -15.89
N LYS A 225 1.83 14.62 -15.01
CA LYS A 225 1.86 15.33 -13.73
C LYS A 225 2.94 14.76 -12.80
N ALA A 226 3.08 13.45 -12.75
CA ALA A 226 4.13 12.80 -11.97
C ALA A 226 5.55 13.22 -12.41
N LEU A 227 5.74 13.50 -13.69
CA LEU A 227 7.03 13.89 -14.27
C LEU A 227 7.30 15.40 -14.27
N SER A 228 6.29 16.25 -13.97
CA SER A 228 6.37 17.70 -14.18
C SER A 228 7.46 18.41 -13.38
N GLU A 229 7.92 17.83 -12.27
CA GLU A 229 8.95 18.41 -11.38
C GLU A 229 10.14 17.48 -11.13
N ILE A 230 10.18 16.34 -11.83
CA ILE A 230 11.25 15.36 -11.66
C ILE A 230 12.35 15.65 -12.68
N THR A 231 13.50 16.08 -12.21
CA THR A 231 14.72 16.00 -13.01
C THR A 231 15.20 14.54 -12.99
N LEU A 232 15.10 13.88 -14.13
CA LEU A 232 15.66 12.53 -14.27
C LEU A 232 17.16 12.59 -13.97
N MET A 233 17.65 11.70 -13.11
CA MET A 233 19.08 11.55 -12.91
C MET A 233 19.71 11.09 -14.22
N SER A 234 20.60 11.93 -14.76
CA SER A 234 21.41 11.65 -15.94
C SER A 234 22.54 10.69 -15.61
#